data_8dbf1e2dc5574027ec42fc0f06c556a8
#
_entry.id   8dbf1e2dc5574027ec42fc0f06c556a8
#
_cell.length_a   1.000
_cell.length_b   1.000
_cell.length_c   1.000
_cell.angle_alpha   90.00
_cell.angle_beta   90.00
_cell.angle_gamma   90.00
#
_symmetry.space_group_name_H-M   'P 1'
#
loop_
_entity.id
_entity.type
_entity.pdbx_description
1 polymer ?
#
loop_
_entity_poly.entity_id
_entity_poly.type
_entity_poly.pdbx_seq_one_letter_code
_entity_poly.pdbx_strand_id
1 'polypeptide(L)'
;MSDQTTSMMSAASTSDVPTLELTLQQKRVALGLISGCHVLNHLQYSITSVIFPVMMTELGFGLVGLGFISALSSFVGQGLQVIYGFLSNFFRRTTMLAVGNVIVGLTAMAQYFVGSFPQLIAARVAIDAGSSPQHPLGSSLLSRYYPKARGWALTFHNSAGNLGSFMGPPAASLALLYVGWQTAFVIFGSLSLVMGLTLFLVHDHGDADGNGRSKKTARAGFDAYIKCLKNRNLLFTSLVLMAGAAGRGTGVNMTYLVPFFMSKFTISASAAGLLLTIMQSSGLVGPLAIAWFSDRIGKRTAITQVTLLLSAIMTVLLVQRASLNIFFYVNLLLYGAFVQARGALTQAMIGDFATDELVDAAFSIYYFVGFISGPIWTLIIGYIMQHYGFTQAFYIAAGSYIAGMVLLMFVKEEPKNKVCSPDALR
;
A
#
# COMPACT_ATOMS: atom_id res chain seq x y z
N MET A 1 18.21 70.03 28.99
CA MET A 1 19.25 69.71 28.00
C MET A 1 19.64 68.24 28.29
N SER A 2 18.90 67.37 27.79
CA SER A 2 19.04 65.93 27.98
C SER A 2 18.16 65.23 26.97
N ASP A 3 18.55 64.08 26.56
CA ASP A 3 17.79 63.08 25.75
C ASP A 3 17.70 63.31 24.24
N GLN A 4 18.76 62.92 23.55
CA GLN A 4 18.65 62.45 22.17
C GLN A 4 19.85 61.53 21.84
N THR A 5 19.94 60.33 22.46
CA THR A 5 20.91 59.29 22.05
C THR A 5 20.44 57.88 22.42
N THR A 6 19.23 57.48 22.01
CA THR A 6 18.84 56.09 22.16
C THR A 6 17.77 55.73 21.12
N SER A 7 18.12 55.74 19.84
CA SER A 7 17.21 55.26 18.79
C SER A 7 17.95 54.98 17.46
N MET A 8 19.01 54.17 17.52
CA MET A 8 19.65 53.65 16.30
C MET A 8 20.31 52.28 16.53
N MET A 9 19.57 51.34 17.09
CA MET A 9 19.99 49.91 17.07
C MET A 9 18.74 49.04 17.00
N SER A 10 18.06 49.03 15.88
CA SER A 10 17.10 47.98 15.57
C SER A 10 16.74 48.02 14.09
N ALA A 11 17.54 47.44 13.27
CA ALA A 11 17.16 46.89 11.97
C ALA A 11 18.35 46.10 11.40
N ALA A 12 18.78 45.08 12.12
CA ALA A 12 19.48 43.97 11.45
C ALA A 12 18.44 43.23 10.66
N SER A 13 18.36 43.51 9.36
CA SER A 13 17.56 42.81 8.39
C SER A 13 17.84 41.33 8.51
N THR A 14 16.81 40.54 8.86
CA THR A 14 16.77 39.11 8.58
C THR A 14 17.13 38.97 7.10
N SER A 15 18.29 38.37 6.84
CA SER A 15 18.76 38.07 5.50
C SER A 15 17.66 37.27 4.80
N ASP A 16 17.02 37.88 3.81
CA ASP A 16 16.25 37.21 2.78
C ASP A 16 17.19 36.25 2.03
N VAL A 17 17.37 35.07 2.56
CA VAL A 17 17.89 33.96 1.76
C VAL A 17 16.76 33.68 0.76
N PRO A 18 16.96 33.87 -0.55
CA PRO A 18 15.93 33.64 -1.53
C PRO A 18 15.61 32.13 -1.47
N THR A 19 14.47 31.80 -0.89
CA THR A 19 13.89 30.49 -1.05
C THR A 19 13.58 30.35 -2.54
N LEU A 20 14.44 29.65 -3.28
CA LEU A 20 14.24 29.35 -4.70
C LEU A 20 12.95 28.54 -4.82
N GLU A 21 11.83 29.26 -5.00
CA GLU A 21 10.55 28.60 -5.23
C GLU A 21 10.60 27.84 -6.56
N LEU A 22 10.29 26.54 -6.50
CA LEU A 22 10.16 25.71 -7.70
C LEU A 22 9.12 26.32 -8.63
N THR A 23 9.45 26.43 -9.90
CA THR A 23 8.48 26.82 -10.93
C THR A 23 7.35 25.78 -11.02
N LEU A 24 6.20 26.19 -11.52
CA LEU A 24 5.07 25.27 -11.71
C LEU A 24 5.46 24.09 -12.63
N GLN A 25 6.29 24.33 -13.63
CA GLN A 25 6.80 23.27 -14.51
C GLN A 25 7.65 22.26 -13.75
N GLN A 26 8.59 22.73 -12.91
CA GLN A 26 9.41 21.84 -12.08
C GLN A 26 8.56 21.01 -11.10
N LYS A 27 7.54 21.62 -10.47
CA LYS A 27 6.58 20.90 -9.60
C LYS A 27 5.81 19.81 -10.37
N ARG A 28 5.35 20.10 -11.60
CA ARG A 28 4.64 19.12 -12.44
C ARG A 28 5.56 17.98 -12.89
N VAL A 29 6.79 18.28 -13.29
CA VAL A 29 7.78 17.26 -13.65
C VAL A 29 8.10 16.37 -12.43
N ALA A 30 8.34 16.96 -11.26
CA ALA A 30 8.58 16.20 -10.03
C ALA A 30 7.38 15.29 -9.68
N LEU A 31 6.15 15.80 -9.75
CA LEU A 31 4.94 14.99 -9.53
C LEU A 31 4.88 13.81 -10.50
N GLY A 32 5.12 14.05 -11.80
CA GLY A 32 5.11 13.01 -12.82
C GLY A 32 6.18 11.95 -12.58
N LEU A 33 7.42 12.34 -12.32
CA LEU A 33 8.54 11.42 -12.11
C LEU A 33 8.39 10.62 -10.80
N ILE A 34 8.07 11.27 -9.67
CA ILE A 34 7.88 10.60 -8.37
C ILE A 34 6.70 9.64 -8.46
N SER A 35 5.59 10.04 -9.09
CA SER A 35 4.42 9.16 -9.25
C SER A 35 4.66 8.07 -10.29
N GLY A 36 5.44 8.32 -11.35
CA GLY A 36 5.86 7.31 -12.31
C GLY A 36 6.72 6.22 -11.67
N CYS A 37 7.68 6.59 -10.82
CA CYS A 37 8.43 5.61 -10.02
C CYS A 37 7.51 4.81 -9.10
N HIS A 38 6.47 5.43 -8.54
CA HIS A 38 5.50 4.73 -7.70
C HIS A 38 4.67 3.70 -8.50
N VAL A 39 4.28 4.02 -9.74
CA VAL A 39 3.68 3.05 -10.67
C VAL A 39 4.60 1.84 -10.84
N LEU A 40 5.89 2.09 -11.15
CA LEU A 40 6.84 1.00 -11.43
C LEU A 40 7.15 0.17 -10.18
N ASN A 41 7.25 0.76 -9.00
CA ASN A 41 7.46 0.02 -7.76
C ASN A 41 6.29 -0.92 -7.46
N HIS A 42 5.07 -0.45 -7.62
CA HIS A 42 3.88 -1.28 -7.46
C HIS A 42 3.74 -2.33 -8.57
N LEU A 43 4.13 -2.02 -9.79
CA LEU A 43 4.18 -2.96 -10.90
C LEU A 43 5.19 -4.06 -10.62
N GLN A 44 6.44 -3.73 -10.20
CA GLN A 44 7.47 -4.69 -9.81
C GLN A 44 7.01 -5.63 -8.70
N TYR A 45 6.19 -5.12 -7.78
CA TYR A 45 5.60 -5.95 -6.75
C TYR A 45 4.52 -6.87 -7.31
N SER A 46 3.63 -6.36 -8.13
CA SER A 46 2.43 -7.09 -8.57
C SER A 46 2.70 -8.11 -9.68
N ILE A 47 3.74 -7.93 -10.52
CA ILE A 47 4.15 -8.95 -11.50
C ILE A 47 4.54 -10.27 -10.83
N THR A 48 5.06 -10.22 -9.60
CA THR A 48 5.47 -11.44 -8.87
C THR A 48 4.31 -12.38 -8.58
N SER A 49 3.08 -11.87 -8.48
CA SER A 49 1.89 -12.69 -8.27
C SER A 49 1.67 -13.73 -9.39
N VAL A 50 2.12 -13.43 -10.60
CA VAL A 50 2.01 -14.30 -11.78
C VAL A 50 3.32 -15.03 -12.07
N ILE A 51 4.46 -14.39 -11.86
CA ILE A 51 5.78 -14.95 -12.18
C ILE A 51 6.24 -15.95 -11.12
N PHE A 52 6.06 -15.68 -9.82
CA PHE A 52 6.54 -16.58 -8.76
C PHE A 52 5.94 -17.98 -8.80
N PRO A 53 4.64 -18.19 -9.12
CA PRO A 53 4.12 -19.54 -9.35
C PRO A 53 4.84 -20.36 -10.42
N VAL A 54 5.36 -19.70 -11.47
CA VAL A 54 6.20 -20.36 -12.48
C VAL A 54 7.57 -20.71 -11.89
N MET A 55 8.20 -19.78 -11.17
CA MET A 55 9.49 -19.98 -10.52
C MET A 55 9.44 -21.06 -9.42
N MET A 56 8.28 -21.31 -8.80
CA MET A 56 8.12 -22.39 -7.81
C MET A 56 8.55 -23.74 -8.38
N THR A 57 8.15 -24.07 -9.61
CA THR A 57 8.51 -25.32 -10.26
C THR A 57 9.97 -25.37 -10.68
N GLU A 58 10.51 -24.25 -11.15
CA GLU A 58 11.89 -24.18 -11.64
C GLU A 58 12.91 -24.14 -10.49
N LEU A 59 12.62 -23.45 -9.40
CA LEU A 59 13.52 -23.27 -8.26
C LEU A 59 13.23 -24.21 -7.09
N GLY A 60 12.25 -25.10 -7.22
CA GLY A 60 11.95 -26.19 -6.29
C GLY A 60 11.43 -25.74 -4.92
N PHE A 61 10.59 -24.70 -4.85
CA PHE A 61 9.96 -24.28 -3.60
C PHE A 61 8.42 -24.36 -3.66
N GLY A 62 7.79 -24.62 -2.50
CA GLY A 62 6.34 -24.78 -2.38
C GLY A 62 5.60 -23.51 -1.94
N LEU A 63 4.31 -23.67 -1.62
CA LEU A 63 3.43 -22.57 -1.18
C LEU A 63 3.89 -21.93 0.13
N VAL A 64 4.52 -22.68 1.04
CA VAL A 64 5.17 -22.12 2.24
C VAL A 64 6.31 -21.20 1.85
N GLY A 65 7.17 -21.60 0.89
CA GLY A 65 8.26 -20.77 0.37
C GLY A 65 7.73 -19.49 -0.30
N LEU A 66 6.65 -19.61 -1.07
CA LEU A 66 5.97 -18.46 -1.68
C LEU A 66 5.44 -17.49 -0.61
N GLY A 67 4.81 -18.02 0.44
CA GLY A 67 4.37 -17.22 1.58
C GLY A 67 5.51 -16.58 2.34
N PHE A 68 6.60 -17.30 2.53
CA PHE A 68 7.79 -16.81 3.23
C PHE A 68 8.43 -15.62 2.50
N ILE A 69 8.68 -15.75 1.19
CA ILE A 69 9.27 -14.65 0.41
C ILE A 69 8.35 -13.43 0.38
N SER A 70 7.03 -13.62 0.26
CA SER A 70 6.06 -12.53 0.25
C SER A 70 5.95 -11.84 1.62
N ALA A 71 5.98 -12.60 2.70
CA ALA A 71 5.94 -12.08 4.06
C ALA A 71 7.23 -11.33 4.43
N LEU A 72 8.40 -11.92 4.14
CA LEU A 72 9.70 -11.30 4.38
C LEU A 72 9.84 -9.99 3.60
N SER A 73 9.47 -10.01 2.34
CA SER A 73 9.41 -8.88 1.44
C SER A 73 8.58 -7.73 2.03
N SER A 74 7.34 -8.02 2.40
CA SER A 74 6.46 -7.03 3.02
C SER A 74 7.04 -6.50 4.33
N PHE A 75 7.61 -7.35 5.16
CA PHE A 75 8.20 -6.94 6.44
C PHE A 75 9.39 -6.01 6.26
N VAL A 76 10.32 -6.36 5.35
CA VAL A 76 11.48 -5.52 5.03
C VAL A 76 11.06 -4.21 4.40
N GLY A 77 10.21 -4.27 3.36
CA GLY A 77 9.76 -3.07 2.64
C GLY A 77 9.06 -2.06 3.52
N GLN A 78 8.25 -2.52 4.47
CA GLN A 78 7.50 -1.66 5.37
C GLN A 78 8.31 -1.22 6.58
N GLY A 79 9.16 -2.10 7.13
CA GLY A 79 10.05 -1.77 8.25
C GLY A 79 11.07 -0.70 7.89
N LEU A 80 11.66 -0.78 6.70
CA LEU A 80 12.65 0.19 6.23
C LEU A 80 12.06 1.58 5.96
N GLN A 81 10.75 1.73 5.76
CA GLN A 81 10.12 3.05 5.61
C GLN A 81 10.39 3.96 6.82
N VAL A 82 10.40 3.41 8.03
CA VAL A 82 10.71 4.16 9.25
C VAL A 82 12.17 4.62 9.23
N ILE A 83 13.09 3.73 8.82
CA ILE A 83 14.51 4.04 8.71
C ILE A 83 14.76 5.12 7.67
N TYR A 84 14.14 5.03 6.49
CA TYR A 84 14.24 6.07 5.46
C TYR A 84 13.65 7.41 5.92
N GLY A 85 12.57 7.38 6.68
CA GLY A 85 12.02 8.58 7.32
C GLY A 85 13.03 9.25 8.25
N PHE A 86 13.80 8.47 9.03
CA PHE A 86 14.87 8.98 9.88
C PHE A 86 16.06 9.49 9.05
N LEU A 87 16.53 8.72 8.07
CA LEU A 87 17.65 9.08 7.19
C LEU A 87 17.38 10.35 6.38
N SER A 88 16.11 10.69 6.12
CA SER A 88 15.74 11.94 5.43
C SER A 88 16.10 13.22 6.19
N ASN A 89 16.52 13.11 7.46
CA ASN A 89 17.08 14.24 8.20
C ASN A 89 18.55 14.50 7.83
N PHE A 90 19.25 13.55 7.22
CA PHE A 90 20.69 13.62 6.91
C PHE A 90 20.95 13.65 5.39
N PHE A 91 20.06 13.05 4.60
CA PHE A 91 20.23 12.91 3.16
C PHE A 91 19.08 13.55 2.39
N ARG A 92 19.36 14.02 1.17
CA ARG A 92 18.35 14.59 0.28
C ARG A 92 17.32 13.52 -0.10
N ARG A 93 16.03 13.83 0.06
CA ARG A 93 14.91 12.90 -0.23
C ARG A 93 14.89 12.44 -1.67
N THR A 94 15.15 13.36 -2.62
CA THR A 94 15.21 13.05 -4.06
C THR A 94 16.35 12.08 -4.37
N THR A 95 17.54 12.27 -3.79
CA THR A 95 18.67 11.34 -3.95
C THR A 95 18.34 9.96 -3.39
N MET A 96 17.72 9.89 -2.21
CA MET A 96 17.31 8.60 -1.62
C MET A 96 16.27 7.88 -2.47
N LEU A 97 15.31 8.61 -3.05
CA LEU A 97 14.33 8.06 -4.00
C LEU A 97 15.01 7.57 -5.28
N ALA A 98 15.92 8.36 -5.84
CA ALA A 98 16.65 8.01 -7.06
C ALA A 98 17.50 6.74 -6.85
N VAL A 99 18.33 6.72 -5.81
CA VAL A 99 19.17 5.56 -5.47
C VAL A 99 18.30 4.32 -5.21
N GLY A 100 17.21 4.48 -4.44
CA GLY A 100 16.27 3.38 -4.18
C GLY A 100 15.70 2.78 -5.47
N ASN A 101 15.21 3.62 -6.40
CA ASN A 101 14.68 3.14 -7.69
C ASN A 101 15.76 2.56 -8.61
N VAL A 102 17.00 3.06 -8.56
CA VAL A 102 18.14 2.46 -9.27
C VAL A 102 18.43 1.05 -8.72
N ILE A 103 18.42 0.88 -7.40
CA ILE A 103 18.56 -0.45 -6.75
C ILE A 103 17.44 -1.37 -7.21
N VAL A 104 16.18 -0.91 -7.21
CA VAL A 104 15.03 -1.69 -7.72
C VAL A 104 15.29 -2.14 -9.16
N GLY A 105 15.67 -1.21 -10.05
CA GLY A 105 15.90 -1.50 -11.45
C GLY A 105 17.03 -2.52 -11.68
N LEU A 106 18.19 -2.26 -11.11
CA LEU A 106 19.36 -3.14 -11.24
C LEU A 106 19.11 -4.54 -10.66
N THR A 107 18.49 -4.60 -9.49
CA THR A 107 18.19 -5.88 -8.84
C THR A 107 17.09 -6.65 -9.57
N ALA A 108 16.07 -5.95 -10.11
CA ALA A 108 15.06 -6.58 -10.95
C ALA A 108 15.70 -7.20 -12.21
N MET A 109 16.59 -6.47 -12.89
CA MET A 109 17.34 -7.01 -14.04
C MET A 109 18.22 -8.20 -13.63
N ALA A 110 18.88 -8.14 -12.47
CA ALA A 110 19.72 -9.22 -11.96
C ALA A 110 18.94 -10.52 -11.69
N GLN A 111 17.60 -10.44 -11.51
CA GLN A 111 16.75 -11.65 -11.38
C GLN A 111 16.80 -12.55 -12.62
N TYR A 112 17.26 -12.06 -13.78
CA TYR A 112 17.53 -12.88 -14.96
C TYR A 112 18.46 -14.06 -14.64
N PHE A 113 19.41 -13.87 -13.73
CA PHE A 113 20.44 -14.86 -13.36
C PHE A 113 20.07 -15.69 -12.11
N VAL A 114 18.88 -15.51 -11.56
CA VAL A 114 18.43 -16.26 -10.38
C VAL A 114 18.21 -17.73 -10.75
N GLY A 115 18.98 -18.62 -10.14
CA GLY A 115 18.90 -20.06 -10.31
C GLY A 115 18.61 -20.83 -9.03
N SER A 116 18.31 -20.13 -7.90
CA SER A 116 17.98 -20.77 -6.63
C SER A 116 17.03 -19.94 -5.77
N PHE A 117 16.29 -20.60 -4.90
CA PHE A 117 15.37 -19.91 -3.98
C PHE A 117 16.05 -18.89 -3.05
N PRO A 118 17.24 -19.15 -2.45
CA PRO A 118 17.96 -18.14 -1.67
C PRO A 118 18.35 -16.89 -2.49
N GLN A 119 18.75 -17.06 -3.76
CA GLN A 119 19.04 -15.93 -4.65
C GLN A 119 17.78 -15.11 -4.93
N LEU A 120 16.64 -15.77 -5.14
CA LEU A 120 15.35 -15.10 -5.30
C LEU A 120 14.98 -14.28 -4.06
N ILE A 121 15.18 -14.84 -2.85
CA ILE A 121 14.95 -14.13 -1.59
C ILE A 121 15.84 -12.88 -1.51
N ALA A 122 17.14 -13.02 -1.77
CA ALA A 122 18.09 -11.91 -1.71
C ALA A 122 17.73 -10.78 -2.69
N ALA A 123 17.40 -11.15 -3.94
CA ALA A 123 16.96 -10.19 -4.95
C ALA A 123 15.66 -9.49 -4.53
N ARG A 124 14.71 -10.24 -3.99
CA ARG A 124 13.44 -9.68 -3.56
C ARG A 124 13.60 -8.71 -2.39
N VAL A 125 14.36 -9.08 -1.37
CA VAL A 125 14.69 -8.20 -0.24
C VAL A 125 15.38 -6.91 -0.71
N ALA A 126 16.30 -6.99 -1.66
CA ALA A 126 16.96 -5.81 -2.20
C ALA A 126 16.01 -4.89 -2.98
N ILE A 127 15.08 -5.45 -3.77
CA ILE A 127 14.02 -4.67 -4.45
C ILE A 127 13.15 -3.95 -3.42
N ASP A 128 12.71 -4.64 -2.37
CA ASP A 128 11.83 -4.05 -1.38
C ASP A 128 12.55 -2.99 -0.53
N ALA A 129 13.83 -3.21 -0.23
CA ALA A 129 14.67 -2.19 0.41
C ALA A 129 14.80 -0.95 -0.47
N GLY A 130 15.04 -1.12 -1.78
CA GLY A 130 15.13 0.00 -2.73
C GLY A 130 13.81 0.74 -2.94
N SER A 131 12.67 0.05 -2.90
CA SER A 131 11.35 0.65 -3.07
C SER A 131 10.81 1.34 -1.81
N SER A 132 11.32 0.98 -0.63
CA SER A 132 10.84 1.46 0.68
C SER A 132 10.77 2.99 0.83
N PRO A 133 11.71 3.81 0.32
CA PRO A 133 11.65 5.26 0.46
C PRO A 133 10.47 5.91 -0.28
N GLN A 134 9.86 5.21 -1.24
CA GLN A 134 8.86 5.78 -2.15
C GLN A 134 7.64 6.36 -1.42
N HIS A 135 7.08 5.64 -0.45
CA HIS A 135 5.91 6.11 0.28
C HIS A 135 6.22 7.30 1.21
N PRO A 136 7.17 7.21 2.16
CA PRO A 136 7.41 8.30 3.09
C PRO A 136 8.03 9.53 2.42
N LEU A 137 9.04 9.34 1.57
CA LEU A 137 9.76 10.46 0.99
C LEU A 137 9.03 11.07 -0.20
N GLY A 138 8.43 10.25 -1.06
CA GLY A 138 7.60 10.72 -2.18
C GLY A 138 6.42 11.56 -1.69
N SER A 139 5.68 11.06 -0.69
CA SER A 139 4.56 11.80 -0.10
C SER A 139 5.03 13.08 0.60
N SER A 140 6.17 13.05 1.31
CA SER A 140 6.73 14.22 1.97
C SER A 140 7.11 15.32 0.97
N LEU A 141 7.82 14.97 -0.12
CA LEU A 141 8.20 15.91 -1.17
C LEU A 141 6.96 16.54 -1.83
N LEU A 142 6.00 15.72 -2.25
CA LEU A 142 4.79 16.21 -2.92
C LEU A 142 3.94 17.09 -2.01
N SER A 143 3.88 16.79 -0.72
CA SER A 143 3.21 17.65 0.26
C SER A 143 3.84 19.04 0.38
N ARG A 144 5.18 19.14 0.18
CA ARG A 144 5.91 20.42 0.20
C ARG A 144 5.79 21.17 -1.12
N TYR A 145 5.83 20.44 -2.25
CA TYR A 145 5.71 21.07 -3.57
C TYR A 145 4.31 21.62 -3.83
N TYR A 146 3.27 21.04 -3.21
CA TYR A 146 1.86 21.42 -3.38
C TYR A 146 1.18 21.77 -2.04
N PRO A 147 1.65 22.80 -1.29
CA PRO A 147 1.10 23.09 0.04
C PRO A 147 -0.39 23.45 0.01
N LYS A 148 -0.85 24.15 -1.05
CA LYS A 148 -2.25 24.55 -1.26
C LYS A 148 -3.12 23.46 -1.89
N ALA A 149 -2.52 22.44 -2.51
CA ALA A 149 -3.22 21.34 -3.19
C ALA A 149 -2.68 19.98 -2.72
N ARG A 150 -2.27 19.89 -1.46
CA ARG A 150 -1.63 18.69 -0.87
C ARG A 150 -2.47 17.44 -1.05
N GLY A 151 -3.76 17.50 -0.73
CA GLY A 151 -4.67 16.37 -0.86
C GLY A 151 -4.74 15.83 -2.29
N TRP A 152 -4.84 16.72 -3.28
CA TRP A 152 -4.84 16.34 -4.69
C TRP A 152 -3.53 15.65 -5.10
N ALA A 153 -2.38 16.23 -4.78
CA ALA A 153 -1.08 15.69 -5.16
C ALA A 153 -0.83 14.30 -4.54
N LEU A 154 -1.20 14.10 -3.27
CA LEU A 154 -1.08 12.81 -2.60
C LEU A 154 -2.06 11.78 -3.15
N THR A 155 -3.30 12.18 -3.46
CA THR A 155 -4.28 11.29 -4.10
C THR A 155 -3.80 10.85 -5.48
N PHE A 156 -3.28 11.77 -6.30
CA PHE A 156 -2.68 11.45 -7.60
C PHE A 156 -1.54 10.44 -7.45
N HIS A 157 -0.62 10.67 -6.52
CA HIS A 157 0.51 9.78 -6.24
C HIS A 157 0.06 8.38 -5.79
N ASN A 158 -0.93 8.29 -4.89
CA ASN A 158 -1.47 7.01 -4.44
C ASN A 158 -2.23 6.27 -5.54
N SER A 159 -2.98 7.00 -6.37
CA SER A 159 -3.67 6.42 -7.54
C SER A 159 -2.70 5.89 -8.58
N ALA A 160 -1.52 6.53 -8.74
CA ALA A 160 -0.45 6.02 -9.58
C ALA A 160 0.07 4.67 -9.07
N GLY A 161 0.30 4.51 -7.77
CA GLY A 161 0.65 3.21 -7.18
C GLY A 161 -0.42 2.13 -7.43
N ASN A 162 -1.70 2.48 -7.25
CA ASN A 162 -2.81 1.56 -7.54
C ASN A 162 -2.84 1.13 -9.02
N LEU A 163 -2.56 2.06 -9.93
CA LEU A 163 -2.45 1.76 -11.37
C LEU A 163 -1.32 0.75 -11.62
N GLY A 164 -0.15 0.91 -11.00
CA GLY A 164 0.95 -0.05 -11.09
C GLY A 164 0.56 -1.44 -10.60
N SER A 165 -0.14 -1.52 -9.47
CA SER A 165 -0.65 -2.78 -8.93
C SER A 165 -1.65 -3.46 -9.87
N PHE A 166 -2.53 -2.68 -10.50
CA PHE A 166 -3.51 -3.19 -11.47
C PHE A 166 -2.84 -3.67 -12.76
N MET A 167 -1.84 -2.94 -13.26
CA MET A 167 -1.15 -3.27 -14.51
C MET A 167 -0.23 -4.49 -14.40
N GLY A 168 0.24 -4.82 -13.20
CA GLY A 168 1.23 -5.90 -13.02
C GLY A 168 0.77 -7.27 -13.49
N PRO A 169 -0.37 -7.82 -13.04
CA PRO A 169 -0.81 -9.14 -13.47
C PRO A 169 -0.99 -9.28 -14.99
N PRO A 170 -1.67 -8.37 -15.73
CA PRO A 170 -1.77 -8.49 -17.18
C PRO A 170 -0.41 -8.33 -17.88
N ALA A 171 0.45 -7.41 -17.40
CA ALA A 171 1.78 -7.22 -17.97
C ALA A 171 2.66 -8.48 -17.78
N ALA A 172 2.64 -9.09 -16.60
CA ALA A 172 3.34 -10.35 -16.34
C ALA A 172 2.76 -11.51 -17.17
N SER A 173 1.44 -11.59 -17.31
CA SER A 173 0.78 -12.62 -18.12
C SER A 173 1.21 -12.54 -19.60
N LEU A 174 1.23 -11.34 -20.17
CA LEU A 174 1.70 -11.12 -21.52
C LEU A 174 3.21 -11.42 -21.66
N ALA A 175 4.01 -10.98 -20.71
CA ALA A 175 5.45 -11.25 -20.71
C ALA A 175 5.75 -12.77 -20.67
N LEU A 176 5.04 -13.53 -19.84
CA LEU A 176 5.18 -14.99 -19.77
C LEU A 176 4.81 -15.68 -21.10
N LEU A 177 3.82 -15.14 -21.83
CA LEU A 177 3.41 -15.71 -23.13
C LEU A 177 4.45 -15.50 -24.23
N TYR A 178 5.17 -14.37 -24.23
CA TYR A 178 6.00 -13.96 -25.37
C TYR A 178 7.50 -14.00 -25.10
N VAL A 179 7.94 -13.72 -23.86
CA VAL A 179 9.38 -13.51 -23.58
C VAL A 179 9.92 -14.30 -22.38
N GLY A 180 9.07 -14.95 -21.61
CA GLY A 180 9.44 -15.65 -20.38
C GLY A 180 9.70 -14.71 -19.18
N TRP A 181 9.84 -15.30 -17.98
CA TRP A 181 9.93 -14.53 -16.74
C TRP A 181 11.28 -13.81 -16.57
N GLN A 182 12.40 -14.40 -17.04
CA GLN A 182 13.72 -13.79 -16.98
C GLN A 182 13.74 -12.46 -17.75
N THR A 183 13.30 -12.50 -18.99
CA THR A 183 13.24 -11.31 -19.85
C THR A 183 12.23 -10.30 -19.34
N ALA A 184 11.11 -10.75 -18.72
CA ALA A 184 10.14 -9.87 -18.09
C ALA A 184 10.80 -9.01 -16.99
N PHE A 185 11.60 -9.61 -16.12
CA PHE A 185 12.32 -8.86 -15.08
C PHE A 185 13.33 -7.88 -15.66
N VAL A 186 14.00 -8.21 -16.76
CA VAL A 186 14.91 -7.28 -17.47
C VAL A 186 14.12 -6.08 -18.01
N ILE A 187 12.99 -6.31 -18.67
CA ILE A 187 12.16 -5.24 -19.24
C ILE A 187 11.65 -4.30 -18.15
N PHE A 188 10.99 -4.85 -17.14
CA PHE A 188 10.41 -4.03 -16.06
C PHE A 188 11.50 -3.39 -15.17
N GLY A 189 12.64 -4.09 -14.98
CA GLY A 189 13.80 -3.56 -14.28
C GLY A 189 14.44 -2.39 -15.02
N SER A 190 14.58 -2.49 -16.34
CA SER A 190 15.11 -1.40 -17.18
C SER A 190 14.25 -0.14 -17.10
N LEU A 191 12.91 -0.29 -17.10
CA LEU A 191 12.00 0.83 -16.92
C LEU A 191 12.19 1.49 -15.56
N SER A 192 12.32 0.68 -14.49
CA SER A 192 12.56 1.19 -13.13
C SER A 192 13.91 1.87 -13.01
N LEU A 193 14.95 1.34 -13.66
CA LEU A 193 16.29 1.94 -13.70
C LEU A 193 16.28 3.31 -14.39
N VAL A 194 15.70 3.39 -15.58
CA VAL A 194 15.59 4.65 -16.34
C VAL A 194 14.83 5.70 -15.52
N MET A 195 13.68 5.33 -14.96
CA MET A 195 12.91 6.25 -14.12
C MET A 195 13.66 6.64 -12.84
N GLY A 196 14.40 5.72 -12.23
CA GLY A 196 15.25 6.02 -11.07
C GLY A 196 16.35 7.03 -11.41
N LEU A 197 17.00 6.87 -12.56
CA LEU A 197 18.01 7.83 -13.05
C LEU A 197 17.41 9.22 -13.32
N THR A 198 16.19 9.29 -13.87
CA THR A 198 15.56 10.59 -14.12
C THR A 198 15.20 11.33 -12.81
N LEU A 199 15.04 10.63 -11.69
CA LEU A 199 14.80 11.28 -10.39
C LEU A 199 15.97 12.15 -9.90
N PHE A 200 17.21 11.90 -10.37
CA PHE A 200 18.34 12.79 -10.07
C PHE A 200 18.17 14.17 -10.70
N LEU A 201 17.28 14.32 -11.69
CA LEU A 201 16.94 15.62 -12.30
C LEU A 201 15.93 16.42 -11.48
N VAL A 202 15.28 15.78 -10.48
CA VAL A 202 14.33 16.46 -9.60
C VAL A 202 15.09 17.27 -8.56
N HIS A 203 14.85 18.58 -8.55
CA HIS A 203 15.46 19.48 -7.58
C HIS A 203 14.81 19.27 -6.20
N ASP A 204 15.63 18.90 -5.22
CA ASP A 204 15.28 18.98 -3.82
C ASP A 204 15.81 20.32 -3.31
N HIS A 205 14.93 21.25 -3.05
CA HIS A 205 15.28 22.38 -2.22
C HIS A 205 15.41 21.83 -0.81
N GLY A 206 16.65 21.43 -0.49
CA GLY A 206 17.01 20.86 0.80
C GLY A 206 16.46 21.72 1.92
N ASP A 207 16.12 21.08 3.01
CA ASP A 207 15.76 21.74 4.26
C ASP A 207 16.87 22.71 4.70
N ALA A 208 16.87 23.91 4.14
CA ALA A 208 17.55 25.05 4.77
C ALA A 208 16.88 25.40 6.11
N ASP A 209 15.65 24.90 6.32
CA ASP A 209 14.87 25.14 7.52
C ASP A 209 14.70 23.87 8.37
N GLY A 210 15.77 23.46 9.04
CA GLY A 210 15.71 22.50 10.16
C GLY A 210 14.88 23.00 11.37
N ASN A 211 14.07 24.04 11.20
CA ASN A 211 13.48 24.79 12.30
C ASN A 211 11.94 24.67 12.45
N GLY A 212 11.27 23.80 11.70
CA GLY A 212 9.79 23.71 11.74
C GLY A 212 9.19 22.53 12.49
N ARG A 213 9.97 21.63 13.06
CA ARG A 213 9.43 20.56 13.93
C ARG A 213 9.34 21.07 15.36
N SER A 214 8.12 21.47 15.77
CA SER A 214 7.76 21.52 17.18
C SER A 214 8.28 20.22 17.84
N LYS A 215 9.20 20.35 18.79
CA LYS A 215 9.66 19.27 19.66
C LYS A 215 8.48 18.85 20.54
N LYS A 216 7.52 18.10 19.97
CA LYS A 216 6.61 17.33 20.81
C LYS A 216 7.51 16.42 21.63
N THR A 217 7.52 16.60 22.93
CA THR A 217 8.32 15.77 23.84
C THR A 217 7.93 14.32 23.58
N ALA A 218 8.91 13.41 23.51
CA ALA A 218 8.68 11.97 23.26
C ALA A 218 7.60 11.38 24.19
N ARG A 219 7.50 11.90 25.41
CA ARG A 219 6.50 11.52 26.42
C ARG A 219 5.07 11.88 25.99
N ALA A 220 4.83 13.07 25.44
CA ALA A 220 3.51 13.47 24.93
C ALA A 220 3.07 12.61 23.72
N GLY A 221 4.04 12.15 22.90
CA GLY A 221 3.77 11.19 21.84
C GLY A 221 3.32 9.83 22.38
N PHE A 222 4.00 9.28 23.37
CA PHE A 222 3.67 7.98 23.94
C PHE A 222 2.28 7.97 24.61
N ASP A 223 1.94 9.03 25.34
CA ASP A 223 0.62 9.18 25.96
C ASP A 223 -0.54 9.17 24.94
N ALA A 224 -0.32 9.74 23.75
CA ALA A 224 -1.31 9.68 22.68
C ALA A 224 -1.55 8.24 22.19
N TYR A 225 -0.51 7.42 22.06
CA TYR A 225 -0.64 5.99 21.71
C TYR A 225 -1.43 5.22 22.78
N ILE A 226 -1.14 5.45 24.06
CA ILE A 226 -1.87 4.81 25.16
C ILE A 226 -3.35 5.22 25.16
N LYS A 227 -3.66 6.50 24.93
CA LYS A 227 -5.04 6.99 24.79
C LYS A 227 -5.76 6.34 23.61
N CYS A 228 -5.10 6.18 22.46
CA CYS A 228 -5.66 5.48 21.31
C CYS A 228 -5.96 4.02 21.61
N LEU A 229 -5.05 3.30 22.27
CA LEU A 229 -5.26 1.89 22.66
C LEU A 229 -6.38 1.71 23.70
N LYS A 230 -6.61 2.71 24.56
CA LYS A 230 -7.73 2.73 25.50
C LYS A 230 -9.06 3.12 24.85
N ASN A 231 -9.04 3.77 23.69
CA ASN A 231 -10.25 4.10 22.96
C ASN A 231 -10.79 2.84 22.27
N ARG A 232 -11.93 2.37 22.75
CA ARG A 232 -12.57 1.14 22.28
C ARG A 232 -12.80 1.13 20.76
N ASN A 233 -13.30 2.22 20.20
CA ASN A 233 -13.61 2.31 18.78
C ASN A 233 -12.34 2.23 17.91
N LEU A 234 -11.27 2.94 18.28
CA LEU A 234 -9.99 2.91 17.57
C LEU A 234 -9.32 1.53 17.67
N LEU A 235 -9.34 0.93 18.87
CA LEU A 235 -8.76 -0.39 19.10
C LEU A 235 -9.47 -1.46 18.26
N PHE A 236 -10.82 -1.56 18.40
CA PHE A 236 -11.55 -2.61 17.67
C PHE A 236 -11.55 -2.40 16.17
N THR A 237 -11.57 -1.16 15.66
CA THR A 237 -11.41 -0.90 14.22
C THR A 237 -10.05 -1.36 13.71
N SER A 238 -8.97 -1.14 14.47
CA SER A 238 -7.64 -1.63 14.12
C SER A 238 -7.57 -3.17 14.16
N LEU A 239 -8.20 -3.82 15.15
CA LEU A 239 -8.28 -5.28 15.23
C LEU A 239 -9.09 -5.90 14.09
N VAL A 240 -10.10 -5.22 13.55
CA VAL A 240 -10.81 -5.65 12.33
C VAL A 240 -9.87 -5.72 11.14
N LEU A 241 -8.95 -4.77 11.01
CA LEU A 241 -7.93 -4.83 9.95
C LEU A 241 -7.00 -6.03 10.14
N MET A 242 -6.62 -6.33 11.38
CA MET A 242 -5.78 -7.47 11.72
C MET A 242 -6.47 -8.80 11.47
N ALA A 243 -7.75 -8.93 11.79
CA ALA A 243 -8.49 -10.18 11.68
C ALA A 243 -8.67 -10.65 10.25
N GLY A 244 -8.87 -9.75 9.29
CA GLY A 244 -9.16 -10.13 7.91
C GLY A 244 -7.94 -10.64 7.15
N ALA A 245 -7.92 -11.94 6.86
CA ALA A 245 -6.79 -12.65 6.25
C ALA A 245 -6.42 -12.21 4.84
N ALA A 246 -7.37 -11.71 4.03
CA ALA A 246 -7.07 -11.35 2.64
C ALA A 246 -6.12 -10.15 2.50
N GLY A 247 -5.82 -9.52 3.63
CA GLY A 247 -4.80 -8.50 3.68
C GLY A 247 -5.17 -7.22 2.95
N ARG A 248 -4.21 -6.35 2.91
CA ARG A 248 -4.22 -5.11 2.20
C ARG A 248 -3.38 -5.30 0.93
N GLY A 249 -4.00 -5.14 -0.26
CA GLY A 249 -3.32 -5.09 -1.55
C GLY A 249 -2.41 -6.28 -1.93
N THR A 250 -1.36 -6.46 -1.21
CA THR A 250 -0.27 -7.39 -1.49
C THR A 250 -0.25 -8.65 -0.62
N GLY A 251 -1.30 -8.86 0.18
CA GLY A 251 -1.38 -10.01 1.07
C GLY A 251 -1.73 -11.32 0.38
N VAL A 252 -2.52 -12.12 1.06
CA VAL A 252 -2.92 -13.48 0.65
C VAL A 252 -3.42 -13.56 -0.80
N ASN A 253 -4.22 -12.59 -1.25
CA ASN A 253 -4.80 -12.62 -2.59
C ASN A 253 -3.75 -12.51 -3.70
N MET A 254 -2.83 -11.54 -3.60
CA MET A 254 -1.78 -11.36 -4.59
C MET A 254 -0.78 -12.53 -4.59
N THR A 255 -0.60 -13.16 -3.44
CA THR A 255 0.33 -14.28 -3.30
C THR A 255 -0.26 -15.60 -3.80
N TYR A 256 -1.55 -15.89 -3.52
CA TYR A 256 -2.07 -17.24 -3.65
C TYR A 256 -3.21 -17.43 -4.65
N LEU A 257 -3.85 -16.37 -5.17
CA LEU A 257 -4.94 -16.56 -6.13
C LEU A 257 -4.47 -17.16 -7.45
N VAL A 258 -3.28 -16.79 -7.95
CA VAL A 258 -2.74 -17.38 -9.18
C VAL A 258 -2.46 -18.88 -9.00
N PRO A 259 -1.68 -19.33 -7.99
CA PRO A 259 -1.51 -20.77 -7.72
C PRO A 259 -2.84 -21.51 -7.53
N PHE A 260 -3.80 -20.89 -6.85
CA PHE A 260 -5.14 -21.46 -6.66
C PHE A 260 -5.87 -21.67 -7.99
N PHE A 261 -5.91 -20.67 -8.87
CA PHE A 261 -6.57 -20.80 -10.18
C PHE A 261 -5.86 -21.81 -11.08
N MET A 262 -4.52 -21.80 -11.09
CA MET A 262 -3.73 -22.80 -11.83
C MET A 262 -4.08 -24.22 -11.38
N SER A 263 -4.09 -24.49 -10.08
CA SER A 263 -4.41 -25.80 -9.52
C SER A 263 -5.86 -26.19 -9.74
N LYS A 264 -6.80 -25.27 -9.52
CA LYS A 264 -8.24 -25.53 -9.54
C LYS A 264 -8.77 -25.80 -10.95
N PHE A 265 -8.31 -25.01 -11.92
CA PHE A 265 -8.84 -25.06 -13.31
C PHE A 265 -7.85 -25.68 -14.29
N THR A 266 -6.68 -26.11 -13.84
CA THR A 266 -5.62 -26.69 -14.67
C THR A 266 -5.25 -25.74 -15.83
N ILE A 267 -5.08 -24.45 -15.53
CA ILE A 267 -4.75 -23.39 -16.48
C ILE A 267 -3.32 -22.87 -16.28
N SER A 268 -2.79 -22.23 -17.31
CA SER A 268 -1.45 -21.60 -17.22
C SER A 268 -1.42 -20.43 -16.24
N ALA A 269 -0.21 -20.07 -15.78
CA ALA A 269 0.00 -18.90 -14.93
C ALA A 269 -0.47 -17.62 -15.61
N SER A 270 -0.28 -17.49 -16.93
CA SER A 270 -0.76 -16.34 -17.71
C SER A 270 -2.28 -16.24 -17.70
N ALA A 271 -3.00 -17.34 -17.90
CA ALA A 271 -4.45 -17.36 -17.84
C ALA A 271 -4.96 -17.05 -16.41
N ALA A 272 -4.33 -17.61 -15.40
CA ALA A 272 -4.63 -17.34 -14.00
C ALA A 272 -4.35 -15.87 -13.62
N GLY A 273 -3.30 -15.28 -14.17
CA GLY A 273 -2.97 -13.85 -14.02
C GLY A 273 -4.04 -12.92 -14.63
N LEU A 274 -4.66 -13.31 -15.74
CA LEU A 274 -5.80 -12.58 -16.30
C LEU A 274 -7.04 -12.65 -15.39
N LEU A 275 -7.29 -13.79 -14.74
CA LEU A 275 -8.35 -13.90 -13.73
C LEU A 275 -8.07 -12.98 -12.53
N LEU A 276 -6.81 -12.91 -12.08
CA LEU A 276 -6.40 -11.97 -11.04
C LEU A 276 -6.63 -10.51 -11.48
N THR A 277 -6.38 -10.18 -12.75
CA THR A 277 -6.66 -8.85 -13.31
C THR A 277 -8.14 -8.49 -13.24
N ILE A 278 -9.04 -9.44 -13.57
CA ILE A 278 -10.50 -9.24 -13.45
C ILE A 278 -10.87 -8.94 -12.00
N MET A 279 -10.34 -9.68 -11.04
CA MET A 279 -10.57 -9.41 -9.62
C MET A 279 -10.04 -8.03 -9.20
N GLN A 280 -8.85 -7.64 -9.66
CA GLN A 280 -8.24 -6.35 -9.34
C GLN A 280 -9.00 -5.17 -9.94
N SER A 281 -9.62 -5.33 -11.14
CA SER A 281 -10.42 -4.27 -11.76
C SER A 281 -11.61 -3.86 -10.89
N SER A 282 -12.33 -4.83 -10.34
CA SER A 282 -13.43 -4.58 -9.41
C SER A 282 -12.94 -4.04 -8.06
N GLY A 283 -11.76 -4.47 -7.62
CA GLY A 283 -11.10 -3.97 -6.42
C GLY A 283 -10.63 -2.51 -6.52
N LEU A 284 -10.49 -1.98 -7.73
CA LEU A 284 -10.21 -0.56 -7.94
C LEU A 284 -11.47 0.31 -7.79
N VAL A 285 -12.59 -0.14 -8.36
CA VAL A 285 -13.86 0.62 -8.41
C VAL A 285 -14.77 0.32 -7.21
N GLY A 286 -14.83 -0.93 -6.80
CA GLY A 286 -15.72 -1.41 -5.73
C GLY A 286 -15.57 -0.67 -4.40
N PRO A 287 -14.34 -0.52 -3.86
CA PRO A 287 -14.12 0.22 -2.61
C PRO A 287 -14.62 1.67 -2.66
N LEU A 288 -14.47 2.35 -3.79
CA LEU A 288 -14.96 3.72 -3.98
C LEU A 288 -16.48 3.77 -3.94
N ALA A 289 -17.14 2.87 -4.65
CA ALA A 289 -18.61 2.78 -4.69
C ALA A 289 -19.17 2.44 -3.29
N ILE A 290 -18.57 1.47 -2.60
CA ILE A 290 -19.02 1.04 -1.27
C ILE A 290 -18.77 2.16 -0.23
N ALA A 291 -17.64 2.86 -0.30
CA ALA A 291 -17.34 3.99 0.57
C ALA A 291 -18.33 5.14 0.34
N TRP A 292 -18.58 5.51 -0.91
CA TRP A 292 -19.59 6.52 -1.25
C TRP A 292 -20.98 6.15 -0.72
N PHE A 293 -21.39 4.90 -0.88
CA PHE A 293 -22.67 4.39 -0.37
C PHE A 293 -22.73 4.45 1.16
N SER A 294 -21.60 4.11 1.83
CA SER A 294 -21.44 4.21 3.28
C SER A 294 -21.60 5.64 3.78
N ASP A 295 -20.97 6.60 3.08
CA ASP A 295 -21.07 8.03 3.43
C ASP A 295 -22.50 8.56 3.27
N ARG A 296 -23.20 8.13 2.20
CA ARG A 296 -24.59 8.54 1.94
C ARG A 296 -25.58 8.01 2.99
N ILE A 297 -25.39 6.78 3.44
CA ILE A 297 -26.26 6.16 4.48
C ILE A 297 -25.94 6.70 5.87
N GLY A 298 -24.67 7.09 6.13
CA GLY A 298 -24.21 7.58 7.43
C GLY A 298 -24.11 6.49 8.51
N LYS A 299 -24.07 5.20 8.12
CA LYS A 299 -23.93 4.03 9.02
C LYS A 299 -22.71 3.20 8.60
N ARG A 300 -21.53 3.75 8.84
CA ARG A 300 -20.28 3.17 8.33
C ARG A 300 -19.98 1.80 8.92
N THR A 301 -20.22 1.61 10.21
CA THR A 301 -20.02 0.34 10.92
C THR A 301 -20.90 -0.76 10.32
N ALA A 302 -22.20 -0.49 10.11
CA ALA A 302 -23.13 -1.47 9.53
C ALA A 302 -22.75 -1.85 8.10
N ILE A 303 -22.37 -0.87 7.25
CA ILE A 303 -21.90 -1.14 5.89
C ILE A 303 -20.62 -1.96 5.89
N THR A 304 -19.70 -1.70 6.83
CA THR A 304 -18.46 -2.50 6.97
C THR A 304 -18.78 -3.94 7.40
N GLN A 305 -19.75 -4.15 8.31
CA GLN A 305 -20.20 -5.50 8.69
C GLN A 305 -20.79 -6.27 7.52
N VAL A 306 -21.68 -5.64 6.73
CA VAL A 306 -22.23 -6.25 5.52
C VAL A 306 -21.13 -6.55 4.50
N THR A 307 -20.17 -5.65 4.32
CA THR A 307 -19.02 -5.84 3.43
C THR A 307 -18.17 -7.05 3.85
N LEU A 308 -17.92 -7.23 5.15
CA LEU A 308 -17.18 -8.39 5.67
C LEU A 308 -17.96 -9.69 5.50
N LEU A 309 -19.26 -9.68 5.76
CA LEU A 309 -20.13 -10.85 5.52
C LEU A 309 -20.11 -11.25 4.03
N LEU A 310 -20.29 -10.28 3.13
CA LEU A 310 -20.24 -10.53 1.69
C LEU A 310 -18.85 -10.99 1.24
N SER A 311 -17.77 -10.46 1.84
CA SER A 311 -16.41 -10.96 1.59
C SER A 311 -16.28 -12.44 1.96
N ALA A 312 -16.81 -12.86 3.11
CA ALA A 312 -16.80 -14.26 3.53
C ALA A 312 -17.61 -15.14 2.56
N ILE A 313 -18.83 -14.74 2.21
CA ILE A 313 -19.70 -15.47 1.28
C ILE A 313 -19.03 -15.60 -0.09
N MET A 314 -18.52 -14.51 -0.66
CA MET A 314 -17.86 -14.52 -1.97
C MET A 314 -16.60 -15.38 -1.96
N THR A 315 -15.86 -15.42 -0.84
CA THR A 315 -14.70 -16.30 -0.67
C THR A 315 -15.10 -17.78 -0.70
N VAL A 316 -16.14 -18.16 0.02
CA VAL A 316 -16.65 -19.54 0.03
C VAL A 316 -17.16 -19.94 -1.36
N LEU A 317 -17.95 -19.07 -2.00
CA LEU A 317 -18.46 -19.32 -3.35
C LEU A 317 -17.34 -19.46 -4.38
N LEU A 318 -16.26 -18.65 -4.29
CA LEU A 318 -15.11 -18.72 -5.19
C LEU A 318 -14.45 -20.11 -5.15
N VAL A 319 -14.32 -20.69 -3.96
CA VAL A 319 -13.73 -22.01 -3.77
C VAL A 319 -14.65 -23.11 -4.26
N GLN A 320 -15.96 -22.97 -4.13
CA GLN A 320 -16.93 -23.98 -4.53
C GLN A 320 -17.21 -24.01 -6.04
N ARG A 321 -16.87 -22.95 -6.80
CA ARG A 321 -17.10 -22.91 -8.26
C ARG A 321 -16.23 -23.94 -8.97
N ALA A 322 -16.85 -24.84 -9.74
CA ALA A 322 -16.16 -25.92 -10.43
C ALA A 322 -15.65 -25.54 -11.83
N SER A 323 -16.21 -24.50 -12.45
CA SER A 323 -15.93 -24.13 -13.84
C SER A 323 -15.87 -22.62 -14.04
N LEU A 324 -15.15 -22.21 -15.09
CA LEU A 324 -15.03 -20.83 -15.56
C LEU A 324 -16.28 -20.43 -16.38
N ASN A 325 -17.38 -20.22 -15.69
CA ASN A 325 -18.65 -19.78 -16.29
C ASN A 325 -19.01 -18.36 -15.83
N ILE A 326 -20.10 -17.81 -16.33
CA ILE A 326 -20.54 -16.44 -15.99
C ILE A 326 -20.69 -16.24 -14.47
N PHE A 327 -21.17 -17.24 -13.74
CA PHE A 327 -21.32 -17.15 -12.28
C PHE A 327 -19.96 -17.08 -11.56
N PHE A 328 -18.92 -17.74 -12.09
CA PHE A 328 -17.56 -17.58 -11.58
C PHE A 328 -17.03 -16.15 -11.78
N TYR A 329 -17.20 -15.60 -12.99
CA TYR A 329 -16.72 -14.22 -13.27
C TYR A 329 -17.47 -13.17 -12.46
N VAL A 330 -18.78 -13.29 -12.30
CA VAL A 330 -19.56 -12.40 -11.43
C VAL A 330 -19.09 -12.53 -9.97
N ASN A 331 -18.90 -13.76 -9.48
CA ASN A 331 -18.39 -13.98 -8.13
C ASN A 331 -16.98 -13.38 -7.95
N LEU A 332 -16.10 -13.53 -8.93
CA LEU A 332 -14.74 -13.01 -8.90
C LEU A 332 -14.71 -11.48 -8.83
N LEU A 333 -15.57 -10.80 -9.59
CA LEU A 333 -15.76 -9.35 -9.55
C LEU A 333 -16.31 -8.90 -8.18
N LEU A 334 -17.34 -9.56 -7.66
CA LEU A 334 -17.90 -9.24 -6.34
C LEU A 334 -16.89 -9.52 -5.22
N TYR A 335 -16.14 -10.60 -5.31
CA TYR A 335 -15.06 -10.92 -4.39
C TYR A 335 -14.03 -9.78 -4.34
N GLY A 336 -13.52 -9.34 -5.50
CA GLY A 336 -12.57 -8.24 -5.58
C GLY A 336 -13.11 -6.95 -4.96
N ALA A 337 -14.35 -6.59 -5.28
CA ALA A 337 -15.00 -5.38 -4.77
C ALA A 337 -15.13 -5.39 -3.25
N PHE A 338 -15.70 -6.46 -2.66
CA PHE A 338 -15.97 -6.50 -1.21
C PHE A 338 -14.72 -6.71 -0.39
N VAL A 339 -13.82 -7.64 -0.78
CA VAL A 339 -12.61 -7.93 -0.02
C VAL A 339 -11.67 -6.72 0.07
N GLN A 340 -11.58 -5.91 -1.00
CA GLN A 340 -10.71 -4.73 -0.99
C GLN A 340 -11.37 -3.51 -0.32
N ALA A 341 -12.70 -3.43 -0.26
CA ALA A 341 -13.41 -2.29 0.34
C ALA A 341 -13.19 -2.18 1.86
N ARG A 342 -12.93 -3.29 2.56
CA ARG A 342 -12.68 -3.30 4.00
C ARG A 342 -11.63 -2.27 4.43
N GLY A 343 -10.50 -2.21 3.71
CA GLY A 343 -9.40 -1.29 4.05
C GLY A 343 -9.83 0.17 4.00
N ALA A 344 -10.56 0.58 2.96
CA ALA A 344 -11.05 1.94 2.82
C ALA A 344 -12.06 2.31 3.91
N LEU A 345 -13.00 1.40 4.22
CA LEU A 345 -14.02 1.61 5.24
C LEU A 345 -13.42 1.72 6.64
N THR A 346 -12.54 0.78 7.03
CA THR A 346 -11.91 0.82 8.36
C THR A 346 -10.97 2.01 8.51
N GLN A 347 -10.27 2.42 7.45
CA GLN A 347 -9.46 3.63 7.46
C GLN A 347 -10.32 4.89 7.67
N ALA A 348 -11.47 4.99 7.03
CA ALA A 348 -12.40 6.08 7.22
C ALA A 348 -12.99 6.09 8.66
N MET A 349 -13.27 4.90 9.23
CA MET A 349 -13.71 4.79 10.63
C MET A 349 -12.64 5.30 11.61
N ILE A 350 -11.36 5.04 11.38
CA ILE A 350 -10.28 5.61 12.20
C ILE A 350 -10.34 7.13 12.17
N GLY A 351 -10.51 7.74 10.98
CA GLY A 351 -10.68 9.19 10.85
C GLY A 351 -11.92 9.73 11.56
N ASP A 352 -13.01 8.96 11.56
CA ASP A 352 -14.26 9.35 12.24
C ASP A 352 -14.19 9.29 13.77
N PHE A 353 -13.40 8.36 14.33
CA PHE A 353 -13.31 8.12 15.78
C PHE A 353 -12.11 8.82 16.43
N ALA A 354 -11.13 9.27 15.65
CA ALA A 354 -9.97 9.99 16.16
C ALA A 354 -10.31 11.48 16.35
N THR A 355 -9.93 12.03 17.51
CA THR A 355 -9.91 13.49 17.70
C THR A 355 -8.72 14.10 17.00
N ASP A 356 -8.74 15.41 16.71
CA ASP A 356 -7.64 16.12 16.02
C ASP A 356 -6.29 15.92 16.72
N GLU A 357 -6.28 15.79 18.05
CA GLU A 357 -5.06 15.54 18.84
C GLU A 357 -4.52 14.11 18.70
N LEU A 358 -5.38 13.14 18.42
CA LEU A 358 -5.05 11.71 18.40
C LEU A 358 -4.97 11.13 16.98
N VAL A 359 -5.36 11.87 15.96
CA VAL A 359 -5.50 11.36 14.60
C VAL A 359 -4.19 10.73 14.06
N ASP A 360 -3.06 11.38 14.29
CA ASP A 360 -1.75 10.88 13.84
C ASP A 360 -1.38 9.56 14.54
N ALA A 361 -1.59 9.49 15.86
CA ALA A 361 -1.32 8.28 16.64
C ALA A 361 -2.29 7.14 16.28
N ALA A 362 -3.56 7.45 16.05
CA ALA A 362 -4.58 6.48 15.66
C ALA A 362 -4.28 5.85 14.30
N PHE A 363 -3.95 6.66 13.28
CA PHE A 363 -3.52 6.13 11.98
C PHE A 363 -2.21 5.37 12.06
N SER A 364 -1.26 5.80 12.89
CA SER A 364 0.00 5.07 13.09
C SER A 364 -0.25 3.67 13.65
N ILE A 365 -1.10 3.52 14.67
CA ILE A 365 -1.48 2.21 15.22
C ILE A 365 -2.19 1.37 14.17
N TYR A 366 -3.17 1.95 13.48
CA TYR A 366 -3.94 1.26 12.46
C TYR A 366 -3.04 0.69 11.34
N TYR A 367 -2.11 1.49 10.84
CA TYR A 367 -1.18 1.03 9.82
C TYR A 367 -0.17 0.02 10.35
N PHE A 368 0.34 0.22 11.56
CA PHE A 368 1.26 -0.74 12.19
C PHE A 368 0.63 -2.12 12.36
N VAL A 369 -0.60 -2.17 12.85
CA VAL A 369 -1.38 -3.42 12.97
C VAL A 369 -1.61 -4.07 11.60
N GLY A 370 -1.97 -3.27 10.59
CA GLY A 370 -2.15 -3.76 9.22
C GLY A 370 -0.86 -4.29 8.61
N PHE A 371 0.27 -3.68 8.91
CA PHE A 371 1.59 -4.07 8.40
C PHE A 371 2.07 -5.40 8.99
N ILE A 372 1.85 -5.62 10.27
CA ILE A 372 2.24 -6.88 10.92
C ILE A 372 1.30 -8.01 10.50
N SER A 373 0.00 -7.74 10.40
CA SER A 373 -0.99 -8.80 10.11
C SER A 373 -0.85 -9.39 8.71
N GLY A 374 -0.52 -8.60 7.70
CA GLY A 374 -0.37 -9.07 6.33
C GLY A 374 0.64 -10.21 6.17
N PRO A 375 1.91 -10.01 6.54
CA PRO A 375 2.92 -11.08 6.54
C PRO A 375 2.52 -12.31 7.35
N ILE A 376 1.95 -12.14 8.54
CA ILE A 376 1.51 -13.25 9.40
C ILE A 376 0.43 -14.07 8.70
N TRP A 377 -0.60 -13.44 8.15
CA TRP A 377 -1.64 -14.14 7.41
C TRP A 377 -1.11 -14.84 6.17
N THR A 378 -0.17 -14.23 5.46
CA THR A 378 0.44 -14.84 4.27
C THR A 378 1.19 -16.13 4.64
N LEU A 379 1.92 -16.14 5.75
CA LEU A 379 2.59 -17.35 6.26
C LEU A 379 1.59 -18.42 6.71
N ILE A 380 0.59 -18.06 7.50
CA ILE A 380 -0.44 -18.99 8.01
C ILE A 380 -1.19 -19.65 6.83
N ILE A 381 -1.66 -18.84 5.91
CA ILE A 381 -2.43 -19.31 4.75
C ILE A 381 -1.56 -20.19 3.84
N GLY A 382 -0.28 -19.83 3.62
CA GLY A 382 0.66 -20.65 2.85
C GLY A 382 0.90 -22.03 3.47
N TYR A 383 1.08 -22.08 4.79
CA TYR A 383 1.21 -23.33 5.52
C TYR A 383 -0.04 -24.20 5.38
N ILE A 384 -1.22 -23.61 5.56
CA ILE A 384 -2.49 -24.31 5.45
C ILE A 384 -2.73 -24.81 4.02
N MET A 385 -2.43 -23.98 3.01
CA MET A 385 -2.57 -24.38 1.61
C MET A 385 -1.66 -25.57 1.26
N GLN A 386 -0.43 -25.58 1.76
CA GLN A 386 0.53 -26.64 1.45
C GLN A 386 0.19 -27.96 2.13
N HIS A 387 -0.34 -27.94 3.36
CA HIS A 387 -0.56 -29.17 4.16
C HIS A 387 -2.01 -29.64 4.15
N TYR A 388 -2.98 -28.75 3.97
CA TYR A 388 -4.42 -29.06 4.04
C TYR A 388 -5.19 -28.69 2.76
N GLY A 389 -4.53 -28.01 1.81
CA GLY A 389 -5.10 -27.63 0.53
C GLY A 389 -5.74 -26.24 0.49
N PHE A 390 -6.04 -25.80 -0.72
CA PHE A 390 -6.58 -24.45 -0.99
C PHE A 390 -7.95 -24.23 -0.35
N THR A 391 -8.82 -25.24 -0.39
CA THR A 391 -10.20 -25.13 0.12
C THR A 391 -10.22 -24.75 1.60
N GLN A 392 -9.46 -25.46 2.42
CA GLN A 392 -9.36 -25.22 3.86
C GLN A 392 -8.78 -23.83 4.16
N ALA A 393 -7.74 -23.43 3.43
CA ALA A 393 -7.13 -22.13 3.59
C ALA A 393 -8.10 -20.98 3.28
N PHE A 394 -8.89 -21.10 2.21
CA PHE A 394 -9.90 -20.08 1.89
C PHE A 394 -11.08 -20.08 2.86
N TYR A 395 -11.46 -21.23 3.43
CA TYR A 395 -12.47 -21.26 4.50
C TYR A 395 -11.97 -20.56 5.77
N ILE A 396 -10.69 -20.71 6.12
CA ILE A 396 -10.08 -19.96 7.22
C ILE A 396 -10.04 -18.48 6.90
N ALA A 397 -9.70 -18.11 5.66
CA ALA A 397 -9.78 -16.73 5.21
C ALA A 397 -11.20 -16.15 5.31
N ALA A 398 -12.22 -16.92 4.92
CA ALA A 398 -13.63 -16.54 5.09
C ALA A 398 -14.02 -16.38 6.56
N GLY A 399 -13.59 -17.31 7.43
CA GLY A 399 -13.78 -17.23 8.87
C GLY A 399 -13.15 -16.00 9.49
N SER A 400 -12.01 -15.54 8.97
CA SER A 400 -11.34 -14.33 9.43
C SER A 400 -12.16 -13.06 9.16
N TYR A 401 -12.93 -13.01 8.07
CA TYR A 401 -13.86 -11.91 7.81
C TYR A 401 -15.04 -11.92 8.78
N ILE A 402 -15.56 -13.09 9.11
CA ILE A 402 -16.61 -13.23 10.14
C ILE A 402 -16.07 -12.79 11.50
N ALA A 403 -14.84 -13.17 11.87
CA ALA A 403 -14.20 -12.68 13.08
C ALA A 403 -14.09 -11.13 13.08
N GLY A 404 -13.70 -10.54 11.97
CA GLY A 404 -13.69 -9.08 11.79
C GLY A 404 -15.09 -8.45 11.95
N MET A 405 -16.13 -9.09 11.40
CA MET A 405 -17.52 -8.65 11.56
C MET A 405 -17.97 -8.69 13.05
N VAL A 406 -17.60 -9.75 13.77
CA VAL A 406 -17.90 -9.86 15.23
C VAL A 406 -17.15 -8.77 16.02
N LEU A 407 -15.90 -8.49 15.70
CA LEU A 407 -15.15 -7.41 16.35
C LEU A 407 -15.82 -6.04 16.16
N LEU A 408 -16.48 -5.80 15.02
CA LEU A 408 -17.23 -4.56 14.80
C LEU A 408 -18.47 -4.41 15.68
N MET A 409 -19.01 -5.47 16.27
CA MET A 409 -20.10 -5.38 17.26
C MET A 409 -19.67 -4.63 18.52
N PHE A 410 -18.38 -4.58 18.77
CA PHE A 410 -17.81 -3.82 19.90
C PHE A 410 -17.54 -2.35 19.58
N VAL A 411 -17.69 -1.91 18.34
CA VAL A 411 -17.58 -0.51 17.92
C VAL A 411 -18.94 0.18 18.12
N LYS A 412 -18.93 1.31 18.80
CA LYS A 412 -20.11 2.14 18.97
C LYS A 412 -20.04 3.32 18.01
N GLU A 413 -20.93 3.36 17.04
CA GLU A 413 -21.07 4.47 16.11
C GLU A 413 -22.12 5.45 16.67
N GLU A 414 -21.70 6.66 16.97
CA GLU A 414 -22.65 7.73 17.28
C GLU A 414 -23.28 8.22 15.98
N PRO A 415 -24.62 8.41 15.94
CA PRO A 415 -25.26 8.91 14.73
C PRO A 415 -24.71 10.31 14.43
N LYS A 416 -24.00 10.44 13.29
CA LYS A 416 -23.58 11.75 12.79
C LYS A 416 -24.84 12.57 12.50
N ASN A 417 -25.03 13.67 13.21
CA ASN A 417 -25.98 14.69 12.78
C ASN A 417 -25.66 15.03 11.34
N LYS A 418 -26.63 14.87 10.43
CA LYS A 418 -26.51 15.11 9.00
C LYS A 418 -26.07 16.56 8.74
N VAL A 419 -24.78 16.79 8.70
CA VAL A 419 -24.16 18.01 8.20
C VAL A 419 -23.28 17.61 7.02
N CYS A 420 -23.90 17.14 5.96
CA CYS A 420 -23.34 17.24 4.62
C CYS A 420 -24.30 18.13 3.83
N SER A 421 -24.00 19.43 3.82
CA SER A 421 -24.52 20.33 2.81
C SER A 421 -23.96 19.88 1.47
N PRO A 422 -24.79 19.79 0.40
CA PRO A 422 -24.33 19.47 -0.95
C PRO A 422 -23.33 20.49 -1.54
N ASP A 423 -23.06 21.58 -0.84
CA ASP A 423 -22.25 22.70 -1.32
C ASP A 423 -20.74 22.57 -1.04
N ALA A 424 -20.28 21.51 -0.38
CA ALA A 424 -18.86 21.29 -0.11
C ALA A 424 -18.05 20.70 -1.29
N LEU A 425 -18.70 20.46 -2.43
CA LEU A 425 -18.07 19.94 -3.67
C LEU A 425 -18.18 20.91 -4.84
N ARG A 426 -18.45 22.20 -4.58
CA ARG A 426 -18.33 23.26 -5.59
C ARG A 426 -17.07 24.07 -5.46
#